data_3132f0313a7c64c2ee69bfa35a34fb28
#
_entry.id   3132f0313a7c64c2ee69bfa35a34fb28
#
_cell.length_a   1.000
_cell.length_b   1.000
_cell.length_c   1.000
_cell.angle_alpha   90.00
_cell.angle_beta   90.00
_cell.angle_gamma   90.00
#
_symmetry.space_group_name_H-M   'P 1'
#
loop_
_entity.id
_entity.type
_entity.pdbx_description
1 polymer ?
#
loop_
_entity_poly.entity_id
_entity_poly.type
_entity_poly.pdbx_seq_one_letter_code
_entity_poly.pdbx_strand_id
1 'polypeptide(L)'
;IHLVLARADDSPAGTKGISLFLVPKFIVKDDGTVGPRNGISTGSIETKMGIKGSATCVLNFDDAIGYMIGAKEKGLSAMFTMMNLERIVVGIQGLGISEIAYQNSLSYAKDRKQGKTNNSKSKNGADFIIEHADIRRSLLNMKSIIEGERALCFWLSQQTEVSLYHPDDKVRQDASDYVSLMTPVVKSLFTDLAMEITSDAMQIHGGYGYTKDQGIEQFYRDNRITPIYEGTNSVQAADLVFRKLNNKNGNVIGKFLDQVKSECNSDNEKIKPFLSEFNNHLSILYKFSDWMFDKVKTKKDDVSAAANDYLKT
;
A
#
# COMPACT_ATOMS: atom_id res chain seq x y z
N ILE A 1 -24.07 4.10 7.21
CA ILE A 1 -23.55 5.43 7.59
C ILE A 1 -22.47 5.81 6.60
N HIS A 2 -22.51 7.05 6.10
CA HIS A 2 -21.55 7.59 5.15
C HIS A 2 -20.77 8.75 5.80
N LEU A 3 -19.47 8.81 5.55
CA LEU A 3 -18.66 9.99 5.76
C LEU A 3 -18.62 10.77 4.45
N VAL A 4 -19.18 11.97 4.44
CA VAL A 4 -19.38 12.76 3.22
C VAL A 4 -18.58 14.06 3.32
N LEU A 5 -17.72 14.28 2.33
CA LEU A 5 -17.06 15.56 2.14
C LEU A 5 -18.00 16.45 1.31
N ALA A 6 -18.45 17.54 1.89
CA ALA A 6 -19.34 18.48 1.25
C ALA A 6 -19.01 19.93 1.61
N ARG A 7 -19.48 20.85 0.80
CA ARG A 7 -19.35 22.28 1.05
C ARG A 7 -20.61 22.78 1.76
N ALA A 8 -20.42 23.45 2.89
CA ALA A 8 -21.49 24.20 3.52
C ALA A 8 -21.72 25.52 2.78
N ASP A 9 -22.93 26.07 2.89
CA ASP A 9 -23.22 27.43 2.43
C ASP A 9 -22.23 28.43 3.06
N ASP A 10 -21.94 29.50 2.37
CA ASP A 10 -20.98 30.54 2.75
C ASP A 10 -19.50 30.08 2.86
N SER A 11 -19.17 28.84 2.47
CA SER A 11 -17.79 28.37 2.47
C SER A 11 -17.06 28.71 1.18
N PRO A 12 -15.75 28.99 1.24
CA PRO A 12 -14.95 29.38 0.07
C PRO A 12 -14.90 28.25 -0.98
N ALA A 13 -14.67 28.64 -2.23
CA ALA A 13 -14.46 27.69 -3.33
C ALA A 13 -13.19 26.83 -3.14
N GLY A 14 -13.16 25.66 -3.80
CA GLY A 14 -12.03 24.75 -3.76
C GLY A 14 -11.97 23.91 -2.47
N THR A 15 -10.83 23.32 -2.21
CA THR A 15 -10.62 22.35 -1.10
C THR A 15 -10.69 22.99 0.29
N LYS A 16 -10.46 24.30 0.38
CA LYS A 16 -10.49 25.05 1.66
C LYS A 16 -11.90 25.18 2.24
N GLY A 17 -12.95 25.05 1.43
CA GLY A 17 -14.34 25.15 1.89
C GLY A 17 -15.02 23.81 2.19
N ILE A 18 -14.27 22.73 2.22
CA ILE A 18 -14.83 21.38 2.43
C ILE A 18 -14.94 21.07 3.93
N SER A 19 -16.14 20.66 4.33
CA SER A 19 -16.47 20.15 5.68
C SER A 19 -16.76 18.64 5.61
N LEU A 20 -16.71 17.96 6.74
CA LEU A 20 -17.02 16.53 6.85
C LEU A 20 -18.34 16.34 7.56
N PHE A 21 -19.18 15.45 7.00
CA PHE A 21 -20.50 15.13 7.55
C PHE A 21 -20.65 13.63 7.75
N LEU A 22 -21.27 13.26 8.87
CA LEU A 22 -21.81 11.92 9.10
C LEU A 22 -23.24 11.89 8.56
N VAL A 23 -23.50 11.07 7.55
CA VAL A 23 -24.81 10.97 6.93
C VAL A 23 -25.34 9.54 7.08
N PRO A 24 -26.33 9.31 7.97
CA PRO A 24 -26.89 7.97 8.18
C PRO A 24 -27.87 7.61 7.06
N LYS A 25 -27.93 6.33 6.69
CA LYS A 25 -28.91 5.80 5.73
C LYS A 25 -30.35 5.87 6.27
N PHE A 26 -30.49 5.68 7.57
CA PHE A 26 -31.77 5.86 8.31
C PHE A 26 -31.54 6.86 9.44
N ILE A 27 -32.49 7.73 9.66
CA ILE A 27 -32.42 8.69 10.77
C ILE A 27 -32.42 7.91 12.10
N VAL A 28 -31.51 8.28 13.00
CA VAL A 28 -31.48 7.71 14.34
C VAL A 28 -32.43 8.56 15.22
N LYS A 29 -33.35 7.90 15.92
CA LYS A 29 -34.27 8.55 16.87
C LYS A 29 -33.54 8.85 18.19
N ASP A 30 -34.14 9.70 19.01
CA ASP A 30 -33.55 10.10 20.31
C ASP A 30 -33.34 8.93 21.27
N ASP A 31 -34.13 7.87 21.14
CA ASP A 31 -33.99 6.63 21.91
C ASP A 31 -32.93 5.65 21.33
N GLY A 32 -32.23 6.06 20.27
CA GLY A 32 -31.23 5.24 19.59
C GLY A 32 -31.81 4.23 18.59
N THR A 33 -33.11 4.14 18.43
CA THR A 33 -33.74 3.21 17.47
C THR A 33 -33.69 3.73 16.04
N VAL A 34 -33.83 2.81 15.07
CA VAL A 34 -33.83 3.13 13.65
C VAL A 34 -35.14 3.86 13.30
N GLY A 35 -35.01 5.05 12.74
CA GLY A 35 -36.10 5.90 12.27
C GLY A 35 -36.36 5.74 10.76
N PRO A 36 -37.00 6.74 10.14
CA PRO A 36 -37.31 6.73 8.73
C PRO A 36 -36.01 6.74 7.87
N ARG A 37 -36.18 6.34 6.61
CA ARG A 37 -35.08 6.42 5.63
C ARG A 37 -34.70 7.89 5.39
N ASN A 38 -33.41 8.15 5.39
CA ASN A 38 -32.85 9.45 5.02
C ASN A 38 -32.84 9.62 3.49
N GLY A 39 -32.73 10.85 3.02
CA GLY A 39 -32.69 11.21 1.59
C GLY A 39 -31.44 10.72 0.84
N ILE A 40 -31.11 9.43 0.96
CA ILE A 40 -29.97 8.81 0.27
C ILE A 40 -30.47 7.70 -0.63
N SER A 41 -30.11 7.75 -1.90
CA SER A 41 -30.43 6.68 -2.87
C SER A 41 -29.16 6.29 -3.68
N THR A 42 -29.16 5.06 -4.20
CA THR A 42 -28.12 4.59 -5.12
C THR A 42 -28.52 4.96 -6.54
N GLY A 43 -27.71 5.76 -7.22
CA GLY A 43 -27.92 6.15 -8.62
C GLY A 43 -27.46 5.06 -9.57
N SER A 44 -26.25 4.57 -9.39
CA SER A 44 -25.70 3.46 -10.19
C SER A 44 -24.69 2.66 -9.40
N ILE A 45 -24.43 1.42 -9.86
CA ILE A 45 -23.35 0.56 -9.37
C ILE A 45 -22.33 0.40 -10.49
N GLU A 46 -21.08 0.68 -10.20
CA GLU A 46 -20.00 0.61 -11.17
C GLU A 46 -19.64 -0.84 -11.54
N THR A 47 -19.49 -1.10 -12.85
CA THR A 47 -18.96 -2.37 -13.36
C THR A 47 -17.44 -2.33 -13.34
N LYS A 48 -16.81 -3.09 -12.45
CA LYS A 48 -15.37 -3.03 -12.19
C LYS A 48 -14.62 -4.23 -12.76
N MET A 49 -13.31 -4.07 -12.99
CA MET A 49 -12.39 -5.13 -13.41
C MET A 49 -12.27 -6.23 -12.34
N GLY A 50 -12.09 -5.85 -11.08
CA GLY A 50 -11.91 -6.73 -9.92
C GLY A 50 -12.69 -6.24 -8.70
N ILE A 51 -12.45 -6.86 -7.56
CA ILE A 51 -13.14 -6.64 -6.27
C ILE A 51 -14.65 -6.44 -6.43
N LYS A 52 -15.28 -7.31 -7.23
CA LYS A 52 -16.69 -7.18 -7.63
C LYS A 52 -17.66 -7.34 -6.45
N GLY A 53 -17.23 -8.03 -5.39
CA GLY A 53 -18.01 -8.18 -4.16
C GLY A 53 -18.09 -6.91 -3.31
N SER A 54 -17.25 -5.90 -3.56
CA SER A 54 -17.28 -4.59 -2.91
C SER A 54 -17.87 -3.57 -3.87
N ALA A 55 -19.12 -3.13 -3.63
CA ALA A 55 -19.81 -2.20 -4.52
C ALA A 55 -19.19 -0.80 -4.50
N THR A 56 -18.96 -0.23 -5.69
CA THR A 56 -18.67 1.19 -5.90
C THR A 56 -19.91 1.80 -6.54
N CYS A 57 -20.46 2.85 -5.94
CA CYS A 57 -21.74 3.39 -6.33
C CYS A 57 -21.69 4.90 -6.52
N VAL A 58 -22.53 5.41 -7.40
CA VAL A 58 -22.96 6.80 -7.36
C VAL A 58 -24.08 6.92 -6.32
N LEU A 59 -23.89 7.81 -5.35
CA LEU A 59 -24.91 8.10 -4.33
C LEU A 59 -25.54 9.46 -4.59
N ASN A 60 -26.86 9.51 -4.56
CA ASN A 60 -27.63 10.74 -4.61
C ASN A 60 -28.04 11.13 -3.19
N PHE A 61 -27.93 12.42 -2.87
CA PHE A 61 -28.33 13.01 -1.60
C PHE A 61 -29.38 14.05 -1.89
N ASP A 62 -30.65 13.70 -1.63
CA ASP A 62 -31.84 14.55 -1.87
C ASP A 62 -32.41 14.94 -0.50
N ASP A 63 -32.17 16.16 -0.07
CA ASP A 63 -32.55 16.67 1.27
C ASP A 63 -32.10 15.76 2.43
N ALA A 64 -30.95 15.11 2.25
CA ALA A 64 -30.39 14.20 3.26
C ALA A 64 -29.91 14.96 4.49
N ILE A 65 -30.31 14.51 5.67
CA ILE A 65 -29.83 15.03 6.94
C ILE A 65 -28.42 14.48 7.22
N GLY A 66 -27.50 15.39 7.50
CA GLY A 66 -26.12 15.06 7.88
C GLY A 66 -25.67 15.87 9.09
N TYR A 67 -24.77 15.28 9.87
CA TYR A 67 -24.22 15.88 11.08
C TYR A 67 -22.75 16.25 10.83
N MET A 68 -22.39 17.52 11.00
CA MET A 68 -21.02 17.99 10.79
C MET A 68 -20.09 17.38 11.83
N ILE A 69 -18.95 16.84 11.36
CA ILE A 69 -17.86 16.31 12.20
C ILE A 69 -16.72 17.31 12.18
N GLY A 70 -16.27 17.74 13.37
CA GLY A 70 -15.20 18.71 13.52
C GLY A 70 -15.63 20.13 13.14
N ALA A 71 -14.66 20.99 12.84
CA ALA A 71 -14.89 22.39 12.50
C ALA A 71 -15.29 22.56 11.02
N LYS A 72 -16.14 23.53 10.74
CA LYS A 72 -16.47 23.97 9.38
C LYS A 72 -15.20 24.25 8.58
N GLU A 73 -15.14 23.82 7.32
CA GLU A 73 -14.01 24.05 6.42
C GLU A 73 -12.71 23.29 6.80
N LYS A 74 -12.81 22.31 7.72
CA LYS A 74 -11.70 21.44 8.13
C LYS A 74 -11.95 19.97 7.78
N GLY A 75 -12.93 19.70 6.89
CA GLY A 75 -13.32 18.34 6.56
C GLY A 75 -12.21 17.49 5.96
N LEU A 76 -11.35 18.05 5.12
CA LEU A 76 -10.22 17.30 4.56
C LEU A 76 -9.21 16.91 5.65
N SER A 77 -8.87 17.79 6.58
CA SER A 77 -7.93 17.45 7.66
C SER A 77 -8.50 16.37 8.59
N ALA A 78 -9.80 16.42 8.87
CA ALA A 78 -10.51 15.38 9.62
C ALA A 78 -10.52 14.04 8.87
N MET A 79 -10.79 14.05 7.56
CA MET A 79 -10.75 12.86 6.71
C MET A 79 -9.35 12.23 6.62
N PHE A 80 -8.28 13.04 6.60
CA PHE A 80 -6.91 12.53 6.56
C PHE A 80 -6.51 11.71 7.79
N THR A 81 -7.15 11.91 8.93
CA THR A 81 -6.96 11.04 10.10
C THR A 81 -7.29 9.57 9.79
N MET A 82 -8.39 9.35 9.06
CA MET A 82 -8.79 8.01 8.58
C MET A 82 -7.94 7.57 7.37
N MET A 83 -7.77 8.44 6.38
CA MET A 83 -7.10 8.10 5.12
C MET A 83 -5.64 7.67 5.30
N ASN A 84 -4.92 8.20 6.29
CA ASN A 84 -3.55 7.78 6.54
C ASN A 84 -3.48 6.33 7.02
N LEU A 85 -4.44 5.90 7.84
CA LEU A 85 -4.57 4.50 8.24
C LEU A 85 -4.99 3.62 7.05
N GLU A 86 -5.96 4.06 6.27
CA GLU A 86 -6.44 3.34 5.09
C GLU A 86 -5.33 3.11 4.06
N ARG A 87 -4.42 4.05 3.88
CA ARG A 87 -3.25 3.87 3.00
C ARG A 87 -2.36 2.71 3.45
N ILE A 88 -2.11 2.57 4.75
CA ILE A 88 -1.37 1.42 5.30
C ILE A 88 -2.15 0.13 5.05
N VAL A 89 -3.46 0.12 5.29
CA VAL A 89 -4.35 -1.03 5.05
C VAL A 89 -4.35 -1.44 3.58
N VAL A 90 -4.32 -0.49 2.64
CA VAL A 90 -4.19 -0.80 1.19
C VAL A 90 -2.84 -1.43 0.86
N GLY A 91 -1.75 -1.01 1.51
CA GLY A 91 -0.46 -1.70 1.41
C GLY A 91 -0.56 -3.15 1.90
N ILE A 92 -1.18 -3.35 3.07
CA ILE A 92 -1.41 -4.70 3.65
C ILE A 92 -2.31 -5.55 2.73
N GLN A 93 -3.28 -4.95 2.05
CA GLN A 93 -4.08 -5.65 1.04
C GLN A 93 -3.20 -6.19 -0.10
N GLY A 94 -2.23 -5.40 -0.59
CA GLY A 94 -1.24 -5.84 -1.57
C GLY A 94 -0.44 -7.05 -1.07
N LEU A 95 0.09 -6.97 0.15
CA LEU A 95 0.79 -8.08 0.80
C LEU A 95 -0.09 -9.34 0.93
N GLY A 96 -1.35 -9.20 1.35
CA GLY A 96 -2.27 -10.33 1.50
C GLY A 96 -2.58 -11.03 0.17
N ILE A 97 -2.78 -10.25 -0.90
CA ILE A 97 -2.99 -10.79 -2.26
C ILE A 97 -1.71 -11.46 -2.77
N SER A 98 -0.55 -10.89 -2.52
CA SER A 98 0.76 -11.47 -2.86
C SER A 98 0.96 -12.82 -2.19
N GLU A 99 0.68 -12.91 -0.90
CA GLU A 99 0.82 -14.14 -0.12
C GLU A 99 -0.06 -15.26 -0.68
N ILE A 100 -1.36 -15.00 -0.91
CA ILE A 100 -2.26 -16.05 -1.43
C ILE A 100 -1.89 -16.45 -2.86
N ALA A 101 -1.43 -15.53 -3.70
CA ALA A 101 -0.96 -15.81 -5.05
C ALA A 101 0.29 -16.72 -5.02
N TYR A 102 1.25 -16.42 -4.12
CA TYR A 102 2.43 -17.24 -3.90
C TYR A 102 2.10 -18.66 -3.43
N GLN A 103 1.25 -18.80 -2.40
CA GLN A 103 0.88 -20.11 -1.87
C GLN A 103 0.21 -21.00 -2.92
N ASN A 104 -0.71 -20.45 -3.70
CA ASN A 104 -1.34 -21.17 -4.80
C ASN A 104 -0.32 -21.58 -5.87
N SER A 105 0.58 -20.67 -6.25
CA SER A 105 1.62 -20.95 -7.24
C SER A 105 2.61 -22.02 -6.77
N LEU A 106 2.99 -21.99 -5.50
CA LEU A 106 3.86 -22.99 -4.89
C LEU A 106 3.19 -24.38 -4.88
N SER A 107 1.91 -24.44 -4.51
CA SER A 107 1.13 -25.69 -4.53
C SER A 107 1.02 -26.25 -5.94
N TYR A 108 0.65 -25.41 -6.90
CA TYR A 108 0.55 -25.81 -8.31
C TYR A 108 1.90 -26.30 -8.86
N ALA A 109 3.00 -25.60 -8.55
CA ALA A 109 4.32 -25.96 -9.04
C ALA A 109 4.83 -27.31 -8.49
N LYS A 110 4.37 -27.72 -7.31
CA LYS A 110 4.69 -29.02 -6.70
C LYS A 110 3.87 -30.17 -7.29
N ASP A 111 2.73 -29.89 -7.90
CA ASP A 111 1.82 -30.91 -8.46
C ASP A 111 1.90 -31.02 -9.99
N ARG A 112 2.05 -29.91 -10.69
CA ARG A 112 2.09 -29.84 -12.15
C ARG A 112 3.38 -30.41 -12.72
N LYS A 113 3.24 -31.30 -13.71
CA LYS A 113 4.37 -31.85 -14.48
C LYS A 113 4.39 -31.29 -15.90
N GLN A 114 5.57 -30.83 -16.35
CA GLN A 114 5.78 -30.42 -17.73
C GLN A 114 7.27 -30.39 -18.09
N GLY A 115 7.62 -30.90 -19.26
CA GLY A 115 8.98 -30.89 -19.77
C GLY A 115 9.95 -31.72 -18.93
N LYS A 116 11.24 -31.64 -19.24
CA LYS A 116 12.33 -32.25 -18.49
C LYS A 116 13.37 -31.20 -18.14
N THR A 117 13.88 -31.27 -16.93
CA THR A 117 15.03 -30.45 -16.51
C THR A 117 16.34 -31.05 -17.03
N ASN A 118 17.41 -30.25 -17.05
CA ASN A 118 18.73 -30.74 -17.45
C ASN A 118 19.26 -31.88 -16.53
N ASN A 119 18.77 -31.94 -15.29
CA ASN A 119 19.12 -32.93 -14.29
C ASN A 119 17.96 -33.88 -13.96
N SER A 120 17.06 -34.08 -14.92
CA SER A 120 15.86 -34.93 -14.74
C SER A 120 16.22 -36.32 -14.28
N LYS A 121 15.60 -36.79 -13.20
CA LYS A 121 15.68 -38.15 -12.70
C LYS A 121 14.56 -39.04 -13.26
N SER A 122 13.62 -38.43 -13.95
CA SER A 122 12.48 -39.15 -14.57
C SER A 122 12.93 -39.89 -15.82
N LYS A 123 12.86 -41.23 -15.81
CA LYS A 123 13.22 -42.06 -16.98
C LYS A 123 12.20 -41.91 -18.12
N ASN A 124 10.91 -41.91 -17.80
CA ASN A 124 9.81 -41.98 -18.79
C ASN A 124 8.68 -40.98 -18.50
N GLY A 125 9.00 -39.74 -18.18
CA GLY A 125 7.96 -38.73 -17.87
C GLY A 125 8.50 -37.32 -17.80
N ALA A 126 7.58 -36.40 -17.55
CA ALA A 126 7.91 -35.00 -17.27
C ALA A 126 8.25 -34.82 -15.78
N ASP A 127 9.07 -33.84 -15.50
CA ASP A 127 9.40 -33.39 -14.13
C ASP A 127 8.31 -32.47 -13.58
N PHE A 128 8.23 -32.35 -12.27
CA PHE A 128 7.42 -31.31 -11.65
C PHE A 128 7.97 -29.93 -12.01
N ILE A 129 7.09 -28.95 -12.27
CA ILE A 129 7.57 -27.65 -12.74
C ILE A 129 8.40 -26.91 -11.69
N ILE A 130 8.25 -27.20 -10.40
CA ILE A 130 9.12 -26.69 -9.34
C ILE A 130 10.60 -27.10 -9.50
N GLU A 131 10.88 -28.13 -10.27
CA GLU A 131 12.25 -28.58 -10.52
C GLU A 131 12.96 -27.73 -11.61
N HIS A 132 12.22 -26.93 -12.37
CA HIS A 132 12.78 -25.99 -13.33
C HIS A 132 13.37 -24.76 -12.62
N ALA A 133 14.56 -24.34 -13.05
CA ALA A 133 15.32 -23.30 -12.37
C ALA A 133 14.64 -21.92 -12.40
N ASP A 134 13.98 -21.58 -13.50
CA ASP A 134 13.21 -20.34 -13.67
C ASP A 134 11.99 -20.28 -12.73
N ILE A 135 11.25 -21.39 -12.61
CA ILE A 135 10.12 -21.48 -11.67
C ILE A 135 10.59 -21.33 -10.22
N ARG A 136 11.69 -22.00 -9.84
CA ARG A 136 12.26 -21.84 -8.51
C ARG A 136 12.70 -20.40 -8.25
N ARG A 137 13.32 -19.75 -9.24
CA ARG A 137 13.74 -18.35 -9.13
C ARG A 137 12.53 -17.43 -8.91
N SER A 138 11.46 -17.59 -9.71
CA SER A 138 10.23 -16.78 -9.54
C SER A 138 9.60 -17.00 -8.17
N LEU A 139 9.45 -18.25 -7.72
CA LEU A 139 8.91 -18.55 -6.40
C LEU A 139 9.77 -18.00 -5.26
N LEU A 140 11.10 -18.07 -5.39
CA LEU A 140 12.01 -17.52 -4.39
C LEU A 140 11.93 -15.98 -4.34
N ASN A 141 11.84 -15.33 -5.50
CA ASN A 141 11.66 -13.88 -5.61
C ASN A 141 10.34 -13.45 -4.95
N MET A 142 9.22 -14.09 -5.30
CA MET A 142 7.92 -13.83 -4.67
C MET A 142 8.01 -13.97 -3.14
N LYS A 143 8.59 -15.07 -2.66
CA LYS A 143 8.74 -15.31 -1.21
C LYS A 143 9.59 -14.24 -0.52
N SER A 144 10.73 -13.87 -1.08
CA SER A 144 11.62 -12.89 -0.47
C SER A 144 10.99 -11.51 -0.38
N ILE A 145 10.24 -11.08 -1.40
CA ILE A 145 9.48 -9.84 -1.39
C ILE A 145 8.40 -9.89 -0.27
N ILE A 146 7.58 -10.91 -0.25
CA ILE A 146 6.49 -11.08 0.73
C ILE A 146 7.01 -11.08 2.18
N GLU A 147 8.12 -11.76 2.45
CA GLU A 147 8.70 -11.79 3.79
C GLU A 147 9.29 -10.42 4.18
N GLY A 148 9.90 -9.70 3.25
CA GLY A 148 10.36 -8.33 3.47
C GLY A 148 9.21 -7.36 3.74
N GLU A 149 8.16 -7.40 2.93
CA GLU A 149 6.94 -6.60 3.13
C GLU A 149 6.28 -6.90 4.47
N ARG A 150 6.21 -8.17 4.86
CA ARG A 150 5.67 -8.61 6.13
C ARG A 150 6.46 -8.06 7.33
N ALA A 151 7.79 -8.13 7.26
CA ALA A 151 8.66 -7.58 8.30
C ALA A 151 8.44 -6.07 8.44
N LEU A 152 8.43 -5.33 7.33
CA LEU A 152 8.17 -3.89 7.32
C LEU A 152 6.77 -3.55 7.85
N CYS A 153 5.75 -4.34 7.50
CA CYS A 153 4.39 -4.18 7.98
C CYS A 153 4.31 -4.30 9.51
N PHE A 154 4.93 -5.32 10.10
CA PHE A 154 4.95 -5.49 11.55
C PHE A 154 5.72 -4.39 12.26
N TRP A 155 6.87 -3.98 11.72
CA TRP A 155 7.61 -2.85 12.25
C TRP A 155 6.78 -1.56 12.23
N LEU A 156 6.10 -1.26 11.11
CA LEU A 156 5.25 -0.08 10.99
C LEU A 156 4.05 -0.12 11.94
N SER A 157 3.45 -1.30 12.12
CA SER A 157 2.37 -1.49 13.10
C SER A 157 2.85 -1.23 14.52
N GLN A 158 4.06 -1.70 14.88
CA GLN A 158 4.68 -1.41 16.17
C GLN A 158 4.94 0.10 16.33
N GLN A 159 5.47 0.78 15.31
CA GLN A 159 5.66 2.23 15.36
C GLN A 159 4.33 2.98 15.54
N THR A 160 3.25 2.50 14.92
CA THR A 160 1.91 3.07 15.09
C THR A 160 1.44 2.96 16.54
N GLU A 161 1.57 1.80 17.17
CA GLU A 161 1.27 1.61 18.58
C GLU A 161 2.12 2.50 19.51
N VAL A 162 3.43 2.56 19.26
CA VAL A 162 4.35 3.42 20.02
C VAL A 162 3.95 4.89 19.88
N SER A 163 3.57 5.34 18.70
CA SER A 163 3.15 6.73 18.46
C SER A 163 1.90 7.13 19.22
N LEU A 164 1.03 6.17 19.56
CA LEU A 164 -0.24 6.41 20.25
C LEU A 164 -0.12 6.27 21.77
N TYR A 165 0.66 5.31 22.25
CA TYR A 165 0.55 4.85 23.65
C TYR A 165 1.85 4.89 24.46
N HIS A 166 3.01 5.19 23.86
CA HIS A 166 4.26 5.24 24.62
C HIS A 166 4.22 6.38 25.65
N PRO A 167 4.69 6.20 26.90
CA PRO A 167 4.61 7.22 27.95
C PRO A 167 5.48 8.47 27.66
N ASP A 168 6.61 8.32 26.97
CA ASP A 168 7.52 9.41 26.61
C ASP A 168 7.07 10.13 25.32
N ASP A 169 6.86 11.45 25.41
CA ASP A 169 6.39 12.28 24.30
C ASP A 169 7.37 12.30 23.12
N LYS A 170 8.67 12.28 23.38
CA LYS A 170 9.69 12.31 22.34
C LYS A 170 9.68 10.99 21.55
N VAL A 171 9.55 9.87 22.24
CA VAL A 171 9.45 8.55 21.61
C VAL A 171 8.18 8.45 20.76
N ARG A 172 7.04 8.97 21.26
CA ARG A 172 5.81 9.05 20.46
C ARG A 172 6.00 9.89 19.20
N GLN A 173 6.68 11.03 19.33
CA GLN A 173 6.91 11.92 18.18
C GLN A 173 7.82 11.26 17.14
N ASP A 174 8.93 10.67 17.55
CA ASP A 174 9.86 9.97 16.63
C ASP A 174 9.14 8.80 15.91
N ALA A 175 8.32 8.03 16.62
CA ALA A 175 7.50 6.96 16.03
C ALA A 175 6.44 7.51 15.04
N SER A 176 5.77 8.61 15.38
CA SER A 176 4.82 9.29 14.49
C SER A 176 5.48 9.79 13.22
N ASP A 177 6.70 10.29 13.32
CA ASP A 177 7.48 10.75 12.16
C ASP A 177 7.84 9.55 11.24
N TYR A 178 8.21 8.40 11.79
CA TYR A 178 8.44 7.16 11.01
C TYR A 178 7.16 6.66 10.35
N VAL A 179 6.04 6.61 11.07
CA VAL A 179 4.74 6.24 10.48
C VAL A 179 4.37 7.17 9.33
N SER A 180 4.56 8.47 9.53
CA SER A 180 4.30 9.49 8.51
C SER A 180 5.18 9.30 7.26
N LEU A 181 6.47 8.99 7.44
CA LEU A 181 7.43 8.76 6.36
C LEU A 181 7.08 7.51 5.57
N MET A 182 6.78 6.40 6.27
CA MET A 182 6.63 5.08 5.67
C MET A 182 5.25 4.79 5.09
N THR A 183 4.21 5.54 5.49
CA THR A 183 2.86 5.36 4.95
C THR A 183 2.80 5.40 3.42
N PRO A 184 3.34 6.42 2.72
CA PRO A 184 3.35 6.43 1.25
C PRO A 184 4.23 5.33 0.65
N VAL A 185 5.31 4.93 1.32
CA VAL A 185 6.21 3.85 0.87
C VAL A 185 5.47 2.52 0.91
N VAL A 186 4.90 2.15 2.04
CA VAL A 186 4.15 0.89 2.21
C VAL A 186 2.98 0.81 1.23
N LYS A 187 2.17 1.90 1.11
CA LYS A 187 1.05 1.91 0.17
C LYS A 187 1.50 1.70 -1.27
N SER A 188 2.54 2.39 -1.71
CA SER A 188 2.96 2.35 -3.11
C SER A 188 3.78 1.11 -3.44
N LEU A 189 4.82 0.82 -2.67
CA LEU A 189 5.73 -0.29 -2.93
C LEU A 189 5.00 -1.63 -2.88
N PHE A 190 4.23 -1.91 -1.81
CA PHE A 190 3.54 -3.19 -1.66
C PHE A 190 2.51 -3.43 -2.75
N THR A 191 1.78 -2.38 -3.17
CA THR A 191 0.79 -2.52 -4.22
C THR A 191 1.40 -2.70 -5.61
N ASP A 192 2.54 -2.07 -5.91
CA ASP A 192 3.28 -2.27 -7.16
C ASP A 192 3.90 -3.67 -7.20
N LEU A 193 4.58 -4.12 -6.13
CA LEU A 193 5.16 -5.45 -6.03
C LEU A 193 4.08 -6.56 -6.09
N ALA A 194 2.89 -6.31 -5.54
CA ALA A 194 1.77 -7.22 -5.67
C ALA A 194 1.28 -7.37 -7.13
N MET A 195 1.42 -6.34 -7.97
CA MET A 195 1.16 -6.48 -9.41
C MET A 195 2.16 -7.42 -10.08
N GLU A 196 3.44 -7.31 -9.72
CA GLU A 196 4.49 -8.20 -10.24
C GLU A 196 4.26 -9.65 -9.77
N ILE A 197 4.02 -9.85 -8.47
CA ILE A 197 3.78 -11.17 -7.88
C ILE A 197 2.55 -11.85 -8.46
N THR A 198 1.44 -11.14 -8.63
CA THR A 198 0.22 -11.72 -9.19
C THR A 198 0.37 -12.02 -10.68
N SER A 199 1.16 -11.25 -11.42
CA SER A 199 1.55 -11.55 -12.80
C SER A 199 2.42 -12.80 -12.88
N ASP A 200 3.44 -12.92 -12.03
CA ASP A 200 4.31 -14.10 -11.95
C ASP A 200 3.53 -15.36 -11.55
N ALA A 201 2.55 -15.22 -10.66
CA ALA A 201 1.66 -16.29 -10.28
C ALA A 201 0.87 -16.84 -11.48
N MET A 202 0.31 -15.96 -12.31
CA MET A 202 -0.34 -16.36 -13.56
C MET A 202 0.65 -17.05 -14.52
N GLN A 203 1.88 -16.52 -14.61
CA GLN A 203 2.93 -17.06 -15.47
C GLN A 203 3.33 -18.49 -15.05
N ILE A 204 3.47 -18.76 -13.76
CA ILE A 204 3.76 -20.10 -13.22
C ILE A 204 2.66 -21.11 -13.57
N HIS A 205 1.39 -20.68 -13.60
CA HIS A 205 0.26 -21.53 -14.00
C HIS A 205 0.17 -21.74 -15.52
N GLY A 206 0.90 -20.95 -16.32
CA GLY A 206 0.86 -21.01 -17.79
C GLY A 206 -0.54 -20.69 -18.33
N GLY A 207 -1.00 -21.41 -19.35
CA GLY A 207 -2.33 -21.19 -19.93
C GLY A 207 -3.49 -21.31 -18.94
N TYR A 208 -3.38 -22.17 -17.94
CA TYR A 208 -4.36 -22.26 -16.84
C TYR A 208 -4.42 -21.00 -15.99
N GLY A 209 -3.31 -20.26 -15.84
CA GLY A 209 -3.29 -18.98 -15.14
C GLY A 209 -4.14 -17.89 -15.79
N TYR A 210 -4.49 -18.06 -17.07
CA TYR A 210 -5.31 -17.11 -17.82
C TYR A 210 -6.80 -17.46 -17.82
N THR A 211 -7.15 -18.70 -17.41
CA THR A 211 -8.54 -19.16 -17.35
C THR A 211 -9.15 -18.90 -15.97
N LYS A 212 -10.47 -18.65 -15.95
CA LYS A 212 -11.20 -18.36 -14.69
C LYS A 212 -11.31 -19.59 -13.79
N ASP A 213 -11.25 -20.80 -14.34
CA ASP A 213 -11.46 -22.04 -13.60
C ASP A 213 -10.44 -22.25 -12.48
N GLN A 214 -9.22 -21.73 -12.65
CA GLN A 214 -8.15 -21.81 -11.64
C GLN A 214 -8.19 -20.68 -10.62
N GLY A 215 -8.88 -19.58 -10.92
CA GLY A 215 -9.04 -18.43 -10.03
C GLY A 215 -7.79 -17.58 -9.80
N ILE A 216 -6.62 -17.98 -10.32
CA ILE A 216 -5.36 -17.24 -10.10
C ILE A 216 -5.38 -15.88 -10.79
N GLU A 217 -6.05 -15.76 -11.93
CA GLU A 217 -6.20 -14.50 -12.67
C GLU A 217 -6.99 -13.44 -11.90
N GLN A 218 -7.85 -13.88 -10.97
CA GLN A 218 -8.63 -12.98 -10.13
C GLN A 218 -7.73 -12.16 -9.21
N PHE A 219 -6.66 -12.71 -8.66
CA PHE A 219 -5.73 -11.98 -7.80
C PHE A 219 -5.10 -10.81 -8.55
N TYR A 220 -4.73 -10.98 -9.81
CA TYR A 220 -4.23 -9.90 -10.66
C TYR A 220 -5.28 -8.81 -10.89
N ARG A 221 -6.52 -9.20 -11.23
CA ARG A 221 -7.62 -8.24 -11.46
C ARG A 221 -8.00 -7.49 -10.18
N ASP A 222 -8.08 -8.19 -9.06
CA ASP A 222 -8.45 -7.60 -7.77
C ASP A 222 -7.34 -6.68 -7.25
N ASN A 223 -6.07 -7.03 -7.48
CA ASN A 223 -4.97 -6.17 -7.06
C ASN A 223 -4.85 -4.89 -7.89
N ARG A 224 -5.33 -4.87 -9.15
CA ARG A 224 -5.07 -3.74 -10.05
C ARG A 224 -5.58 -2.40 -9.54
N ILE A 225 -6.58 -2.39 -8.67
CA ILE A 225 -7.09 -1.15 -8.07
C ILE A 225 -6.17 -0.61 -6.98
N THR A 226 -5.38 -1.43 -6.31
CA THR A 226 -4.60 -1.03 -5.14
C THR A 226 -3.54 0.05 -5.46
N PRO A 227 -2.86 0.09 -6.63
CA PRO A 227 -2.02 1.22 -7.02
C PRO A 227 -2.78 2.50 -7.37
N ILE A 228 -4.13 2.45 -7.49
CA ILE A 228 -4.95 3.55 -8.00
C ILE A 228 -5.68 4.28 -6.87
N TYR A 229 -6.47 3.55 -6.07
CA TYR A 229 -7.31 4.17 -5.05
C TYR A 229 -6.53 4.57 -3.80
N GLU A 230 -7.17 5.32 -2.90
CA GLU A 230 -6.55 5.95 -1.71
C GLU A 230 -5.35 6.88 -2.05
N GLY A 231 -5.44 7.49 -3.23
CA GLY A 231 -4.37 8.23 -3.88
C GLY A 231 -3.45 7.31 -4.68
N THR A 232 -3.29 7.62 -5.97
CA THR A 232 -2.43 6.83 -6.86
C THR A 232 -1.00 6.74 -6.32
N ASN A 233 -0.24 5.74 -6.74
CA ASN A 233 1.15 5.59 -6.31
C ASN A 233 2.00 6.82 -6.65
N SER A 234 1.73 7.53 -7.74
CA SER A 234 2.36 8.82 -8.04
C SER A 234 1.98 9.92 -7.03
N VAL A 235 0.75 9.91 -6.50
CA VAL A 235 0.35 10.84 -5.42
C VAL A 235 1.09 10.49 -4.13
N GLN A 236 1.31 9.21 -3.83
CA GLN A 236 2.11 8.78 -2.68
C GLN A 236 3.57 9.23 -2.82
N ALA A 237 4.16 9.06 -4.01
CA ALA A 237 5.51 9.52 -4.29
C ALA A 237 5.64 11.04 -4.14
N ALA A 238 4.69 11.81 -4.64
CA ALA A 238 4.65 13.26 -4.46
C ALA A 238 4.47 13.64 -2.97
N ASP A 239 3.62 12.94 -2.22
CA ASP A 239 3.46 13.15 -0.77
C ASP A 239 4.77 12.89 -0.01
N LEU A 240 5.48 11.82 -0.36
CA LEU A 240 6.78 11.50 0.20
C LEU A 240 7.78 12.66 -0.01
N VAL A 241 8.03 13.05 -1.26
CA VAL A 241 9.11 14.00 -1.57
C VAL A 241 8.77 15.46 -1.21
N PHE A 242 7.51 15.89 -1.36
CA PHE A 242 7.15 17.30 -1.11
C PHE A 242 6.70 17.59 0.31
N ARG A 243 6.27 16.59 1.09
CA ARG A 243 5.71 16.78 2.42
C ARG A 243 6.46 16.03 3.51
N LYS A 244 6.79 14.72 3.28
CA LYS A 244 7.33 13.88 4.34
C LYS A 244 8.83 14.07 4.51
N LEU A 245 9.59 14.11 3.44
CA LEU A 245 11.03 14.38 3.49
C LEU A 245 11.34 15.77 4.05
N ASN A 246 10.51 16.77 3.73
CA ASN A 246 10.70 18.16 4.15
C ASN A 246 9.96 18.53 5.44
N ASN A 247 9.64 17.57 6.29
CA ASN A 247 8.96 17.82 7.54
C ASN A 247 9.78 18.74 8.46
N LYS A 248 9.08 19.64 9.18
CA LYS A 248 9.66 20.62 10.10
C LYS A 248 10.46 20.01 11.26
N ASN A 249 10.25 18.72 11.55
CA ASN A 249 10.88 17.97 12.64
C ASN A 249 12.32 17.50 12.33
N GLY A 250 12.91 17.94 11.24
CA GLY A 250 14.28 17.60 10.85
C GLY A 250 14.38 16.50 9.81
N ASN A 251 15.59 15.97 9.64
CA ASN A 251 15.88 14.94 8.64
C ASN A 251 15.39 13.55 9.12
N VAL A 252 14.09 13.28 8.99
CA VAL A 252 13.49 12.00 9.40
C VAL A 252 14.05 10.84 8.58
N ILE A 253 14.22 11.02 7.27
CA ILE A 253 14.81 9.98 6.42
C ILE A 253 16.26 9.67 6.81
N GLY A 254 17.08 10.67 7.12
CA GLY A 254 18.45 10.46 7.58
C GLY A 254 18.49 9.64 8.87
N LYS A 255 17.66 9.98 9.86
CA LYS A 255 17.55 9.20 11.11
C LYS A 255 17.14 7.75 10.85
N PHE A 256 16.17 7.53 9.96
CA PHE A 256 15.74 6.19 9.56
C PHE A 256 16.88 5.41 8.91
N LEU A 257 17.57 6.00 7.94
CA LEU A 257 18.69 5.34 7.24
C LEU A 257 19.87 5.04 8.18
N ASP A 258 20.16 5.94 9.13
CA ASP A 258 21.19 5.71 10.16
C ASP A 258 20.81 4.55 11.08
N GLN A 259 19.54 4.44 11.47
CA GLN A 259 19.03 3.30 12.24
C GLN A 259 19.20 2.00 11.45
N VAL A 260 18.71 1.96 10.21
CA VAL A 260 18.83 0.79 9.31
C VAL A 260 20.28 0.38 9.17
N LYS A 261 21.20 1.33 8.96
CA LYS A 261 22.64 1.08 8.87
C LYS A 261 23.22 0.47 10.14
N SER A 262 22.81 0.98 11.30
CA SER A 262 23.28 0.49 12.60
C SER A 262 22.81 -0.94 12.90
N GLU A 263 21.55 -1.25 12.57
CA GLU A 263 20.97 -2.58 12.78
C GLU A 263 21.50 -3.64 11.82
N CYS A 264 21.85 -3.25 10.59
CA CYS A 264 22.44 -4.15 9.61
C CYS A 264 23.94 -4.41 9.80
N ASN A 265 24.59 -3.70 10.71
CA ASN A 265 26.01 -3.90 11.04
C ASN A 265 26.17 -5.10 11.99
N SER A 266 25.82 -6.29 11.49
CA SER A 266 25.69 -7.51 12.28
C SER A 266 26.90 -8.43 12.06
N ASP A 267 27.39 -9.02 13.16
CA ASP A 267 28.38 -10.11 13.12
C ASP A 267 27.79 -11.46 12.66
N ASN A 268 26.54 -11.47 12.19
CA ASN A 268 25.86 -12.67 11.72
C ASN A 268 26.49 -13.14 10.39
N GLU A 269 27.16 -14.28 10.43
CA GLU A 269 27.83 -14.91 9.27
C GLU A 269 26.88 -15.12 8.07
N LYS A 270 25.56 -15.31 8.30
CA LYS A 270 24.58 -15.50 7.23
C LYS A 270 24.28 -14.22 6.47
N ILE A 271 24.45 -13.06 7.10
CA ILE A 271 24.15 -11.75 6.51
C ILE A 271 25.39 -11.15 5.86
N LYS A 272 26.60 -11.45 6.37
CA LYS A 272 27.87 -10.93 5.86
C LYS A 272 28.01 -10.92 4.33
N PRO A 273 27.64 -11.97 3.58
CA PRO A 273 27.76 -11.98 2.12
C PRO A 273 26.95 -10.89 1.42
N PHE A 274 25.89 -10.39 2.06
CA PHE A 274 24.96 -9.40 1.49
C PHE A 274 25.27 -7.96 1.92
N LEU A 275 26.12 -7.76 2.95
CA LEU A 275 26.36 -6.43 3.52
C LEU A 275 27.01 -5.45 2.53
N SER A 276 27.88 -5.94 1.65
CA SER A 276 28.54 -5.08 0.65
C SER A 276 27.51 -4.48 -0.32
N GLU A 277 26.63 -5.32 -0.86
CA GLU A 277 25.56 -4.91 -1.78
C GLU A 277 24.56 -3.99 -1.06
N PHE A 278 24.13 -4.38 0.13
CA PHE A 278 23.25 -3.58 0.97
C PHE A 278 23.82 -2.18 1.24
N ASN A 279 25.06 -2.06 1.68
CA ASN A 279 25.69 -0.76 1.94
C ASN A 279 25.84 0.09 0.67
N ASN A 280 26.03 -0.54 -0.50
CA ASN A 280 26.03 0.17 -1.77
C ASN A 280 24.65 0.77 -2.08
N HIS A 281 23.58 -0.01 -1.96
CA HIS A 281 22.20 0.49 -2.15
C HIS A 281 21.85 1.57 -1.14
N LEU A 282 22.21 1.40 0.13
CA LEU A 282 21.99 2.40 1.16
C LEU A 282 22.72 3.72 0.82
N SER A 283 23.96 3.65 0.31
CA SER A 283 24.70 4.83 -0.15
C SER A 283 24.02 5.55 -1.32
N ILE A 284 23.40 4.80 -2.25
CA ILE A 284 22.62 5.36 -3.34
C ILE A 284 21.41 6.11 -2.79
N LEU A 285 20.69 5.51 -1.85
CA LEU A 285 19.50 6.12 -1.24
C LEU A 285 19.85 7.41 -0.47
N TYR A 286 20.97 7.46 0.26
CA TYR A 286 21.47 8.70 0.87
C TYR A 286 21.71 9.80 -0.17
N LYS A 287 22.45 9.50 -1.25
CA LYS A 287 22.74 10.48 -2.31
C LYS A 287 21.46 10.95 -3.02
N PHE A 288 20.51 10.05 -3.24
CA PHE A 288 19.26 10.38 -3.86
C PHE A 288 18.40 11.26 -2.94
N SER A 289 18.39 10.97 -1.64
CA SER A 289 17.72 11.81 -0.63
C SER A 289 18.32 13.21 -0.58
N ASP A 290 19.66 13.34 -0.57
CA ASP A 290 20.35 14.64 -0.60
C ASP A 290 20.00 15.42 -1.87
N TRP A 291 19.95 14.76 -3.02
CA TRP A 291 19.53 15.39 -4.27
C TRP A 291 18.08 15.87 -4.21
N MET A 292 17.16 15.07 -3.63
CA MET A 292 15.76 15.47 -3.44
C MET A 292 15.66 16.73 -2.56
N PHE A 293 16.39 16.77 -1.45
CA PHE A 293 16.42 17.94 -0.56
C PHE A 293 16.95 19.21 -1.25
N ASP A 294 18.02 19.08 -2.04
CA ASP A 294 18.61 20.22 -2.75
C ASP A 294 17.68 20.78 -3.85
N LYS A 295 17.01 19.90 -4.59
CA LYS A 295 16.24 20.29 -5.77
C LYS A 295 14.77 20.61 -5.50
N VAL A 296 14.19 20.16 -4.39
CA VAL A 296 12.75 20.32 -4.11
C VAL A 296 12.25 21.76 -4.15
N LYS A 297 13.08 22.74 -3.83
CA LYS A 297 12.73 24.16 -3.85
C LYS A 297 12.96 24.83 -5.20
N THR A 298 13.93 24.37 -5.97
CA THR A 298 14.44 25.04 -7.18
C THR A 298 14.05 24.34 -8.48
N LYS A 299 13.86 23.02 -8.45
CA LYS A 299 13.59 22.19 -9.62
C LYS A 299 12.44 21.22 -9.36
N LYS A 300 11.25 21.75 -9.11
CA LYS A 300 10.08 20.95 -8.72
C LYS A 300 9.68 19.92 -9.77
N ASP A 301 9.81 20.23 -11.04
CA ASP A 301 9.44 19.30 -12.13
C ASP A 301 10.40 18.11 -12.19
N ASP A 302 11.72 18.35 -12.02
CA ASP A 302 12.71 17.28 -11.94
C ASP A 302 12.43 16.34 -10.74
N VAL A 303 12.12 16.93 -9.58
CA VAL A 303 11.76 16.19 -8.36
C VAL A 303 10.46 15.40 -8.56
N SER A 304 9.46 16.00 -9.20
CA SER A 304 8.20 15.30 -9.50
C SER A 304 8.42 14.11 -10.43
N ALA A 305 9.27 14.26 -11.45
CA ALA A 305 9.60 13.19 -12.39
C ALA A 305 10.33 12.03 -11.71
N ALA A 306 11.26 12.33 -10.79
CA ALA A 306 12.06 11.33 -10.08
C ALA A 306 11.35 10.73 -8.84
N ALA A 307 10.20 11.27 -8.42
CA ALA A 307 9.56 10.91 -7.16
C ALA A 307 9.18 9.41 -7.07
N ASN A 308 8.67 8.82 -8.17
CA ASN A 308 8.31 7.40 -8.20
C ASN A 308 9.55 6.50 -8.09
N ASP A 309 10.64 6.84 -8.76
CA ASP A 309 11.88 6.08 -8.71
C ASP A 309 12.50 6.17 -7.31
N TYR A 310 12.49 7.38 -6.72
CA TYR A 310 12.93 7.58 -5.34
C TYR A 310 12.15 6.71 -4.34
N LEU A 311 10.83 6.64 -4.48
CA LEU A 311 10.00 5.83 -3.57
C LEU A 311 10.33 4.33 -3.67
N LYS A 312 10.74 3.85 -4.85
CA LYS A 312 11.06 2.44 -5.11
C LYS A 312 12.50 2.06 -4.77
N THR A 313 13.38 3.06 -4.60
CA THR A 313 14.78 2.85 -4.19
C THR A 313 14.89 2.51 -2.71
#